data_d6780f28d636ce51308985c9b270ba10
#
_entry.id   d6780f28d636ce51308985c9b270ba10
#
_cell.length_a   1.000
_cell.length_b   1.000
_cell.length_c   1.000
_cell.angle_alpha   90.00
_cell.angle_beta   90.00
_cell.angle_gamma   90.00
#
_symmetry.space_group_name_H-M   'P 1'
#
loop_
_entity.id
_entity.type
_entity.pdbx_description
1 polymer ?
#
loop_
_entity_poly.entity_id
_entity_poly.type
_entity_poly.pdbx_seq_one_letter_code
_entity_poly.pdbx_strand_id
1 'polypeptide(L)'
;MEGKKKQTPTSSFVAGAIALLFLIIGYEVALFVHKAAVLQIAANRDQPDTVYVYLGDTLASLGMTKDTLASLGMTEGALSSRGRRPRGSHSVRKNAPHSPAVVAVREKLAPRRVESFRFNPNTVSVEDLQRLGFSQKQAQSIENYRNKGGRFRRPADFAKSFVVSDSVYKRLEPYIDIPLLDINKADSTALLALPGIGPYFAGKIVSYRERLGGYSSAEQLLEIYHFDQAKLDGLQDLITCSPPEPYALWRLPEEDLARHPHISKAEAHGIVLYRQHNAPEACTVEGLLRAGVLSEEHAAALSRCLIAPID
;
A
#
# COMPACT_ATOMS: atom_id res chain seq x y z
N MET A 1 63.92 -31.57 1.69
CA MET A 1 63.36 -30.32 1.14
C MET A 1 62.40 -30.68 0.01
N GLU A 2 61.12 -30.84 0.29
CA GLU A 2 60.10 -31.17 -0.71
C GLU A 2 59.55 -29.87 -1.30
N GLY A 3 59.79 -29.67 -2.58
CA GLY A 3 59.29 -28.51 -3.33
C GLY A 3 57.78 -28.65 -3.55
N LYS A 4 56.95 -27.79 -2.91
CA LYS A 4 55.53 -27.64 -3.23
C LYS A 4 55.37 -27.23 -4.68
N LYS A 5 54.88 -28.15 -5.54
CA LYS A 5 54.40 -27.84 -6.89
C LYS A 5 53.27 -26.85 -6.81
N LYS A 6 53.42 -25.63 -7.33
CA LYS A 6 52.32 -24.68 -7.56
C LYS A 6 51.36 -25.30 -8.59
N GLN A 7 50.18 -25.69 -8.15
CA GLN A 7 49.10 -26.10 -9.05
C GLN A 7 48.60 -24.88 -9.81
N THR A 8 48.76 -24.88 -11.13
CA THR A 8 48.13 -23.88 -12.00
C THR A 8 46.63 -24.13 -12.07
N PRO A 9 45.79 -23.10 -11.95
CA PRO A 9 44.34 -23.30 -12.04
C PRO A 9 43.94 -23.86 -13.40
N THR A 10 42.96 -24.79 -13.41
CA THR A 10 42.46 -25.39 -14.65
C THR A 10 41.75 -24.36 -15.50
N SER A 11 41.78 -24.50 -16.83
CA SER A 11 41.16 -23.59 -17.80
C SER A 11 39.66 -23.35 -17.49
N SER A 12 38.94 -24.38 -17.03
CA SER A 12 37.52 -24.26 -16.62
C SER A 12 37.34 -23.39 -15.39
N PHE A 13 38.26 -23.43 -14.42
CA PHE A 13 38.16 -22.59 -13.22
C PHE A 13 38.38 -21.11 -13.58
N VAL A 14 39.34 -20.82 -14.48
CA VAL A 14 39.56 -19.45 -14.95
C VAL A 14 38.39 -18.91 -15.74
N ALA A 15 37.76 -19.69 -16.59
CA ALA A 15 36.59 -19.31 -17.36
C ALA A 15 35.39 -19.03 -16.41
N GLY A 16 35.18 -19.88 -15.38
CA GLY A 16 34.13 -19.68 -14.37
C GLY A 16 34.36 -18.40 -13.52
N ALA A 17 35.59 -18.13 -13.14
CA ALA A 17 35.96 -16.91 -12.40
C ALA A 17 35.71 -15.64 -13.22
N ILE A 18 36.03 -15.66 -14.51
CA ILE A 18 35.75 -14.54 -15.42
C ILE A 18 34.28 -14.32 -15.61
N ALA A 19 33.48 -15.39 -15.80
CA ALA A 19 32.02 -15.28 -15.91
C ALA A 19 31.38 -14.69 -14.65
N LEU A 20 31.85 -15.12 -13.47
CA LEU A 20 31.38 -14.57 -12.19
C LEU A 20 31.71 -13.07 -12.05
N LEU A 21 32.89 -12.66 -12.47
CA LEU A 21 33.32 -11.26 -12.46
C LEU A 21 32.40 -10.40 -13.34
N PHE A 22 32.05 -10.86 -14.53
CA PHE A 22 31.11 -10.15 -15.41
C PHE A 22 29.70 -10.05 -14.82
N LEU A 23 29.23 -11.09 -14.12
CA LEU A 23 27.94 -11.05 -13.43
C LEU A 23 27.94 -10.02 -12.29
N ILE A 24 29.03 -9.97 -11.51
CA ILE A 24 29.16 -8.97 -10.42
C ILE A 24 29.20 -7.56 -11.01
N ILE A 25 30.00 -7.31 -12.04
CA ILE A 25 30.07 -5.99 -12.69
C ILE A 25 28.70 -5.61 -13.28
N GLY A 26 28.03 -6.54 -13.95
CA GLY A 26 26.68 -6.31 -14.50
C GLY A 26 25.67 -5.96 -13.43
N TYR A 27 25.73 -6.63 -12.28
CA TYR A 27 24.86 -6.33 -11.12
C TYR A 27 25.13 -4.93 -10.54
N GLU A 28 26.42 -4.56 -10.34
CA GLU A 28 26.80 -3.23 -9.84
C GLU A 28 26.38 -2.11 -10.80
N VAL A 29 26.52 -2.31 -12.10
CA VAL A 29 26.05 -1.35 -13.12
C VAL A 29 24.51 -1.21 -13.06
N ALA A 30 23.81 -2.32 -12.94
CA ALA A 30 22.33 -2.28 -12.81
C ALA A 30 21.89 -1.53 -11.55
N LEU A 31 22.57 -1.76 -10.41
CA LEU A 31 22.32 -1.03 -9.17
C LEU A 31 22.61 0.47 -9.31
N PHE A 32 23.72 0.83 -9.98
CA PHE A 32 24.07 2.23 -10.23
C PHE A 32 23.03 2.94 -11.09
N VAL A 33 22.60 2.31 -12.20
CA VAL A 33 21.52 2.84 -13.06
C VAL A 33 20.23 3.00 -12.30
N HIS A 34 19.87 2.01 -11.49
CA HIS A 34 18.66 2.08 -10.65
C HIS A 34 18.73 3.24 -9.65
N LYS A 35 19.87 3.40 -8.93
CA LYS A 35 20.07 4.52 -8.00
C LYS A 35 20.03 5.87 -8.72
N ALA A 36 20.65 5.99 -9.89
CA ALA A 36 20.63 7.21 -10.69
C ALA A 36 19.20 7.57 -11.14
N ALA A 37 18.41 6.59 -11.58
CA ALA A 37 17.02 6.78 -11.96
C ALA A 37 16.16 7.23 -10.77
N VAL A 38 16.35 6.62 -9.60
CA VAL A 38 15.64 7.01 -8.36
C VAL A 38 15.98 8.44 -7.95
N LEU A 39 17.25 8.83 -8.01
CA LEU A 39 17.68 10.21 -7.70
C LEU A 39 17.10 11.22 -8.69
N GLN A 40 17.04 10.89 -9.98
CA GLN A 40 16.49 11.74 -11.01
C GLN A 40 14.96 11.90 -10.85
N ILE A 41 14.26 10.83 -10.48
CA ILE A 41 12.83 10.86 -10.14
C ILE A 41 12.59 11.73 -8.90
N ALA A 42 13.42 11.56 -7.85
CA ALA A 42 13.32 12.35 -6.64
C ALA A 42 13.60 13.85 -6.89
N ALA A 43 14.60 14.18 -7.71
CA ALA A 43 14.91 15.56 -8.10
C ALA A 43 13.78 16.23 -8.89
N ASN A 44 13.06 15.49 -9.72
CA ASN A 44 11.93 16.00 -10.52
C ASN A 44 10.59 15.99 -9.78
N ARG A 45 10.52 15.34 -8.61
CA ARG A 45 9.28 15.14 -7.85
C ARG A 45 8.61 16.45 -7.45
N ASP A 46 9.39 17.46 -7.11
CA ASP A 46 8.92 18.75 -6.60
C ASP A 46 9.03 19.88 -7.65
N GLN A 47 9.44 19.56 -8.89
CA GLN A 47 9.49 20.55 -9.96
C GLN A 47 8.13 20.69 -10.64
N PRO A 48 7.64 21.93 -10.86
CA PRO A 48 6.42 22.16 -11.64
C PRO A 48 6.63 21.71 -13.08
N ASP A 49 5.63 21.07 -13.68
CA ASP A 49 5.63 20.67 -15.07
C ASP A 49 5.91 21.90 -15.97
N THR A 50 6.99 21.86 -16.72
CA THR A 50 7.32 22.90 -17.70
C THR A 50 6.65 22.54 -19.02
N VAL A 51 5.65 23.30 -19.43
CA VAL A 51 5.00 23.15 -20.73
C VAL A 51 5.76 24.00 -21.73
N TYR A 52 6.26 23.38 -22.79
CA TYR A 52 6.86 24.07 -23.92
C TYR A 52 5.77 24.41 -24.94
N VAL A 53 5.50 25.70 -25.13
CA VAL A 53 4.58 26.17 -26.17
C VAL A 53 5.38 26.72 -27.33
N TYR A 54 5.12 26.23 -28.55
CA TYR A 54 5.67 26.77 -29.75
C TYR A 54 4.92 28.09 -30.09
N LEU A 55 5.61 29.20 -29.90
CA LEU A 55 5.14 30.52 -30.34
C LEU A 55 5.66 30.76 -31.76
N GLY A 56 5.14 30.02 -32.72
CA GLY A 56 5.23 30.41 -34.13
C GLY A 56 4.43 31.72 -34.35
N ASP A 57 4.25 32.21 -35.54
CA ASP A 57 3.65 33.47 -35.99
C ASP A 57 2.48 34.10 -35.17
N THR A 58 2.14 33.47 -34.03
CA THR A 58 1.03 33.88 -33.14
C THR A 58 1.30 35.19 -32.40
N LEU A 59 2.60 35.56 -32.15
CA LEU A 59 2.92 36.84 -31.49
C LEU A 59 2.63 38.06 -32.35
N ALA A 60 2.83 37.92 -33.67
CA ALA A 60 2.52 38.98 -34.62
C ALA A 60 1.01 39.20 -34.75
N SER A 61 0.21 38.16 -34.62
CA SER A 61 -1.25 38.22 -34.70
C SER A 61 -1.91 38.78 -33.43
N LEU A 62 -1.19 38.77 -32.27
CA LEU A 62 -1.69 39.28 -31.00
C LEU A 62 -1.22 40.71 -30.68
N GLY A 63 -0.42 41.35 -31.57
CA GLY A 63 0.06 42.72 -31.37
C GLY A 63 0.94 42.95 -30.15
N MET A 64 1.55 41.89 -29.61
CA MET A 64 2.37 41.94 -28.37
C MET A 64 3.80 42.34 -28.70
N THR A 65 4.29 43.41 -28.06
CA THR A 65 5.67 43.87 -28.15
C THR A 65 6.56 43.19 -27.11
N LYS A 66 7.91 43.25 -27.29
CA LYS A 66 8.88 42.70 -26.35
C LYS A 66 8.71 43.26 -24.90
N ASP A 67 8.30 44.52 -24.80
CA ASP A 67 8.10 45.18 -23.51
C ASP A 67 6.88 44.65 -22.76
N THR A 68 5.86 44.22 -23.49
CA THR A 68 4.66 43.59 -22.92
C THR A 68 5.00 42.19 -22.33
N LEU A 69 5.91 41.45 -22.96
CA LEU A 69 6.38 40.14 -22.46
C LEU A 69 7.21 40.29 -21.20
N ALA A 70 8.04 41.33 -21.09
CA ALA A 70 8.84 41.60 -19.88
C ALA A 70 7.94 41.98 -18.70
N SER A 71 6.86 42.73 -18.92
CA SER A 71 5.90 43.10 -17.86
C SER A 71 5.08 41.92 -17.32
N LEU A 72 4.97 40.84 -18.11
CA LEU A 72 4.30 39.59 -17.72
C LEU A 72 5.24 38.61 -17.00
N GLY A 73 6.51 39.01 -16.71
CA GLY A 73 7.48 38.19 -16.03
C GLY A 73 8.05 37.02 -16.85
N MET A 74 8.00 37.15 -18.19
CA MET A 74 8.56 36.18 -19.13
C MET A 74 10.03 36.51 -19.37
N THR A 75 10.94 35.61 -19.03
CA THR A 75 12.37 35.77 -19.29
C THR A 75 12.76 35.10 -20.60
N GLU A 76 13.44 35.82 -21.50
CA GLU A 76 14.16 35.22 -22.63
C GLU A 76 15.24 34.26 -22.09
N GLY A 77 14.94 32.97 -22.09
CA GLY A 77 15.91 31.94 -21.77
C GLY A 77 16.92 31.79 -22.88
N ALA A 78 18.13 32.33 -22.63
CA ALA A 78 19.35 32.03 -23.35
C ALA A 78 19.47 32.48 -24.82
N LEU A 79 19.64 33.76 -25.02
CA LEU A 79 20.51 34.24 -26.09
C LEU A 79 21.83 34.70 -25.45
N SER A 80 22.76 33.84 -25.21
CA SER A 80 24.22 34.13 -25.28
C SER A 80 25.04 32.92 -24.82
N SER A 81 25.39 32.07 -25.74
CA SER A 81 26.69 31.37 -25.68
C SER A 81 27.69 32.17 -26.53
N ARG A 82 28.47 33.01 -25.85
CA ARG A 82 29.68 33.63 -26.47
C ARG A 82 30.66 32.52 -26.78
N GLY A 83 30.59 31.96 -27.98
CA GLY A 83 31.66 31.18 -28.59
C GLY A 83 32.68 32.08 -29.25
N ARG A 84 33.95 32.02 -28.84
CA ARG A 84 35.10 32.64 -29.49
C ARG A 84 35.16 32.27 -30.97
N ARG A 85 35.31 33.30 -31.85
CA ARG A 85 35.57 33.11 -33.28
C ARG A 85 37.03 32.66 -33.51
N PRO A 86 37.31 31.68 -34.37
CA PRO A 86 38.52 31.63 -35.19
C PRO A 86 38.25 32.33 -36.53
N ARG A 87 39.26 33.12 -36.99
CA ARG A 87 39.32 33.75 -38.32
C ARG A 87 39.48 32.67 -39.40
N GLY A 88 38.76 32.83 -40.51
CA GLY A 88 39.07 32.07 -41.74
C GLY A 88 37.92 32.13 -42.74
N SER A 89 38.06 33.06 -43.71
CA SER A 89 37.63 33.16 -45.12
C SER A 89 36.50 32.30 -45.73
N HIS A 90 35.65 33.05 -46.47
CA HIS A 90 34.90 32.68 -47.70
C HIS A 90 33.89 31.54 -47.71
N SER A 91 32.63 31.86 -47.81
CA SER A 91 31.87 31.86 -49.08
C SER A 91 30.35 31.99 -48.81
N VAL A 92 29.73 32.71 -49.71
CA VAL A 92 28.26 32.88 -49.85
C VAL A 92 27.54 31.56 -49.86
N ARG A 93 26.56 31.35 -48.98
CA ARG A 93 25.45 30.43 -49.24
C ARG A 93 24.15 30.91 -48.64
N LYS A 94 23.21 30.93 -49.49
CA LYS A 94 21.79 31.17 -49.49
C LYS A 94 21.05 30.56 -48.28
N ASN A 95 20.12 31.37 -47.78
CA ASN A 95 18.84 30.98 -47.16
C ASN A 95 18.75 29.57 -46.53
N ALA A 96 19.03 29.47 -45.24
CA ALA A 96 18.49 28.42 -44.38
C ALA A 96 17.18 28.98 -43.76
N PRO A 97 16.11 28.19 -43.66
CA PRO A 97 14.90 28.62 -42.99
C PRO A 97 15.19 28.90 -41.53
N HIS A 98 14.75 30.05 -41.04
CA HIS A 98 14.82 30.41 -39.63
C HIS A 98 14.09 29.35 -38.81
N SER A 99 14.83 28.58 -38.01
CA SER A 99 14.21 27.76 -37.00
C SER A 99 13.40 28.66 -36.03
N PRO A 100 12.14 28.40 -35.81
CA PRO A 100 11.34 29.17 -34.85
C PRO A 100 11.99 29.16 -33.49
N ALA A 101 12.19 30.34 -32.89
CA ALA A 101 12.68 30.45 -31.52
C ALA A 101 11.66 29.82 -30.58
N VAL A 102 12.09 28.81 -29.85
CA VAL A 102 11.25 28.19 -28.80
C VAL A 102 11.35 29.09 -27.56
N VAL A 103 10.28 29.81 -27.27
CA VAL A 103 10.14 30.56 -26.02
C VAL A 103 9.45 29.67 -25.02
N ALA A 104 10.15 29.34 -23.94
CA ALA A 104 9.55 28.62 -22.81
C ALA A 104 8.63 29.60 -22.06
N VAL A 105 7.34 29.54 -22.32
CA VAL A 105 6.34 30.26 -21.55
C VAL A 105 6.11 29.50 -20.27
N ARG A 106 6.63 30.03 -19.17
CA ARG A 106 6.27 29.57 -17.83
C ARG A 106 4.87 30.10 -17.58
N GLU A 107 3.86 29.36 -17.99
CA GLU A 107 2.50 29.65 -17.63
C GLU A 107 2.44 29.61 -16.09
N LYS A 108 2.35 30.79 -15.46
CA LYS A 108 1.86 30.88 -14.09
C LYS A 108 0.39 30.47 -14.16
N LEU A 109 0.15 29.16 -14.20
CA LEU A 109 -1.16 28.65 -13.89
C LEU A 109 -1.61 29.35 -12.61
N ALA A 110 -2.78 29.98 -12.67
CA ALA A 110 -3.41 30.57 -11.50
C ALA A 110 -3.23 29.57 -10.35
N PRO A 111 -2.82 30.00 -9.15
CA PRO A 111 -2.49 29.07 -8.08
C PRO A 111 -3.66 28.11 -7.94
N ARG A 112 -3.46 26.84 -8.33
CA ARG A 112 -4.47 25.79 -8.17
C ARG A 112 -4.87 25.88 -6.71
N ARG A 113 -6.14 26.12 -6.44
CA ARG A 113 -6.67 26.15 -5.10
C ARG A 113 -6.53 24.74 -4.56
N VAL A 114 -5.45 24.51 -3.80
CA VAL A 114 -5.18 23.19 -3.20
C VAL A 114 -6.13 23.03 -2.03
N GLU A 115 -6.93 21.99 -2.10
CA GLU A 115 -7.90 21.63 -1.09
C GLU A 115 -7.32 20.57 -0.14
N SER A 116 -7.95 20.42 1.03
CA SER A 116 -7.66 19.32 1.95
C SER A 116 -8.97 18.80 2.49
N PHE A 117 -9.30 17.55 2.19
CA PHE A 117 -10.50 16.85 2.63
C PHE A 117 -10.16 15.38 2.88
N ARG A 118 -11.00 14.69 3.67
CA ARG A 118 -10.81 13.26 3.94
C ARG A 118 -10.89 12.45 2.65
N PHE A 119 -9.94 11.55 2.46
CA PHE A 119 -9.89 10.70 1.27
C PHE A 119 -9.24 9.35 1.59
N ASN A 120 -9.68 8.33 0.88
CA ASN A 120 -9.02 7.03 0.88
C ASN A 120 -8.11 6.92 -0.35
N PRO A 121 -6.79 6.78 -0.20
CA PRO A 121 -5.86 6.70 -1.32
C PRO A 121 -6.10 5.50 -2.23
N ASN A 122 -6.88 4.49 -1.80
CA ASN A 122 -7.22 3.34 -2.61
C ASN A 122 -8.45 3.55 -3.52
N THR A 123 -9.29 4.55 -3.24
CA THR A 123 -10.56 4.76 -3.96
C THR A 123 -10.76 6.16 -4.52
N VAL A 124 -9.97 7.13 -4.06
CA VAL A 124 -10.05 8.53 -4.49
C VAL A 124 -9.89 8.65 -6.01
N SER A 125 -10.67 9.54 -6.65
CA SER A 125 -10.61 9.77 -8.09
C SER A 125 -9.35 10.54 -8.52
N VAL A 126 -9.01 10.47 -9.82
CA VAL A 126 -7.89 11.25 -10.38
C VAL A 126 -8.15 12.75 -10.24
N GLU A 127 -9.39 13.17 -10.42
CA GLU A 127 -9.82 14.57 -10.30
C GLU A 127 -9.66 15.07 -8.86
N ASP A 128 -10.06 14.26 -7.88
CA ASP A 128 -9.92 14.60 -6.46
C ASP A 128 -8.46 14.61 -6.02
N LEU A 129 -7.62 13.71 -6.54
CA LEU A 129 -6.18 13.78 -6.33
C LEU A 129 -5.60 15.10 -6.86
N GLN A 130 -6.09 15.59 -8.01
CA GLN A 130 -5.67 16.88 -8.53
C GLN A 130 -6.14 18.05 -7.63
N ARG A 131 -7.34 17.99 -7.06
CA ARG A 131 -7.84 18.95 -6.06
C ARG A 131 -6.99 18.93 -4.79
N LEU A 132 -6.50 17.75 -4.40
CA LEU A 132 -5.56 17.58 -3.29
C LEU A 132 -4.14 18.08 -3.61
N GLY A 133 -3.88 18.59 -4.82
CA GLY A 133 -2.64 19.24 -5.21
C GLY A 133 -1.66 18.36 -5.99
N PHE A 134 -2.06 17.15 -6.39
CA PHE A 134 -1.26 16.32 -7.30
C PHE A 134 -1.36 16.82 -8.73
N SER A 135 -0.29 16.72 -9.51
CA SER A 135 -0.37 16.92 -10.96
C SER A 135 -1.15 15.77 -11.60
N GLN A 136 -1.64 15.97 -12.83
CA GLN A 136 -2.33 14.90 -13.56
C GLN A 136 -1.47 13.64 -13.71
N LYS A 137 -0.16 13.80 -13.97
CA LYS A 137 0.77 12.66 -14.09
C LYS A 137 0.92 11.90 -12.78
N GLN A 138 1.01 12.62 -11.65
CA GLN A 138 1.10 12.01 -10.32
C GLN A 138 -0.19 11.26 -9.97
N ALA A 139 -1.35 11.88 -10.19
CA ALA A 139 -2.65 11.27 -9.95
C ALA A 139 -2.84 10.00 -10.80
N GLN A 140 -2.49 10.08 -12.09
CA GLN A 140 -2.52 8.92 -12.98
C GLN A 140 -1.56 7.81 -12.55
N SER A 141 -0.39 8.15 -11.99
CA SER A 141 0.57 7.16 -11.49
C SER A 141 0.03 6.41 -10.26
N ILE A 142 -0.71 7.11 -9.38
CA ILE A 142 -1.39 6.49 -8.24
C ILE A 142 -2.48 5.53 -8.74
N GLU A 143 -3.28 5.96 -9.69
CA GLU A 143 -4.32 5.13 -10.30
C GLU A 143 -3.72 3.90 -11.00
N ASN A 144 -2.66 4.06 -11.78
CA ASN A 144 -1.95 2.96 -12.44
C ASN A 144 -1.37 1.95 -11.42
N TYR A 145 -0.86 2.43 -10.28
CA TYR A 145 -0.41 1.57 -9.19
C TYR A 145 -1.56 0.71 -8.66
N ARG A 146 -2.72 1.31 -8.40
CA ARG A 146 -3.94 0.60 -7.95
C ARG A 146 -4.43 -0.43 -8.96
N ASN A 147 -4.48 -0.03 -10.25
CA ASN A 147 -4.93 -0.90 -11.34
C ASN A 147 -4.03 -2.12 -11.55
N LYS A 148 -2.75 -2.05 -11.13
CA LYS A 148 -1.81 -3.18 -11.10
C LYS A 148 -1.91 -4.02 -9.82
N GLY A 149 -2.94 -3.82 -9.00
CA GLY A 149 -3.14 -4.54 -7.74
C GLY A 149 -2.42 -3.92 -6.53
N GLY A 150 -1.76 -2.78 -6.70
CA GLY A 150 -1.15 -2.04 -5.59
C GLY A 150 -2.19 -1.49 -4.63
N ARG A 151 -1.88 -1.53 -3.34
CA ARG A 151 -2.75 -1.01 -2.28
C ARG A 151 -1.95 -0.27 -1.22
N PHE A 152 -2.52 0.79 -0.70
CA PHE A 152 -2.04 1.52 0.46
C PHE A 152 -2.76 0.98 1.70
N ARG A 153 -2.06 0.28 2.55
CA ARG A 153 -2.63 -0.32 3.76
C ARG A 153 -2.58 0.63 4.94
N ARG A 154 -1.53 1.45 5.00
CA ARG A 154 -1.28 2.44 6.04
C ARG A 154 -1.04 3.82 5.42
N PRO A 155 -1.29 4.93 6.14
CA PRO A 155 -0.89 6.25 5.67
C PRO A 155 0.59 6.32 5.27
N ALA A 156 1.48 5.65 6.02
CA ALA A 156 2.90 5.56 5.70
C ALA A 156 3.21 4.88 4.35
N ASP A 157 2.35 4.00 3.85
CA ASP A 157 2.54 3.40 2.52
C ASP A 157 2.29 4.42 1.41
N PHE A 158 1.35 5.35 1.65
CA PHE A 158 1.11 6.47 0.74
C PHE A 158 2.32 7.42 0.71
N ALA A 159 2.94 7.68 1.87
CA ALA A 159 4.18 8.47 1.96
C ALA A 159 5.34 7.85 1.17
N LYS A 160 5.45 6.51 1.13
CA LYS A 160 6.50 5.79 0.39
C LYS A 160 6.31 5.83 -1.12
N SER A 161 5.15 6.29 -1.61
CA SER A 161 4.91 6.41 -3.05
C SER A 161 5.84 7.47 -3.65
N PHE A 162 6.58 7.11 -4.70
CA PHE A 162 7.55 8.00 -5.36
C PHE A 162 6.95 9.29 -5.93
N VAL A 163 5.64 9.35 -6.11
CA VAL A 163 4.92 10.53 -6.61
C VAL A 163 4.43 11.47 -5.51
N VAL A 164 4.50 11.04 -4.24
CA VAL A 164 4.05 11.82 -3.08
C VAL A 164 5.25 12.46 -2.42
N SER A 165 5.35 13.80 -2.48
CA SER A 165 6.42 14.51 -1.79
C SER A 165 6.15 14.60 -0.29
N ASP A 166 7.22 14.76 0.51
CA ASP A 166 7.12 14.85 1.97
C ASP A 166 6.26 16.05 2.41
N SER A 167 6.34 17.16 1.68
CA SER A 167 5.54 18.36 1.93
C SER A 167 4.04 18.11 1.69
N VAL A 168 3.70 17.42 0.61
CA VAL A 168 2.33 17.03 0.28
C VAL A 168 1.82 15.99 1.29
N TYR A 169 2.62 14.99 1.63
CA TYR A 169 2.25 13.99 2.63
C TYR A 169 1.92 14.61 3.98
N LYS A 170 2.83 15.41 4.55
CA LYS A 170 2.63 16.07 5.86
C LYS A 170 1.35 16.92 5.92
N ARG A 171 0.98 17.55 4.80
CA ARG A 171 -0.27 18.30 4.70
C ARG A 171 -1.50 17.39 4.65
N LEU A 172 -1.40 16.24 3.95
CA LEU A 172 -2.52 15.33 3.69
C LEU A 172 -2.69 14.24 4.75
N GLU A 173 -1.65 13.92 5.52
CA GLU A 173 -1.66 12.86 6.52
C GLU A 173 -2.88 12.88 7.46
N PRO A 174 -3.34 14.03 8.01
CA PRO A 174 -4.52 14.08 8.86
C PRO A 174 -5.84 13.79 8.13
N TYR A 175 -5.81 13.80 6.81
CA TYR A 175 -6.98 13.61 5.94
C TYR A 175 -7.01 12.22 5.28
N ILE A 176 -5.96 11.41 5.46
CA ILE A 176 -5.94 10.04 4.94
C ILE A 176 -6.85 9.17 5.81
N ASP A 177 -7.86 8.60 5.17
CA ASP A 177 -8.85 7.74 5.80
C ASP A 177 -8.86 6.38 5.08
N ILE A 178 -8.12 5.44 5.64
CA ILE A 178 -8.06 4.05 5.15
C ILE A 178 -8.87 3.20 6.14
N PRO A 179 -10.05 2.70 5.74
CA PRO A 179 -10.88 1.91 6.64
C PRO A 179 -10.18 0.61 7.03
N LEU A 180 -10.27 0.27 8.31
CA LEU A 180 -9.79 -1.01 8.83
C LEU A 180 -10.66 -2.14 8.26
N LEU A 181 -10.05 -3.30 8.04
CA LEU A 181 -10.76 -4.48 7.57
C LEU A 181 -11.46 -5.18 8.75
N ASP A 182 -12.77 -5.25 8.69
CA ASP A 182 -13.56 -5.96 9.71
C ASP A 182 -13.45 -7.48 9.51
N ILE A 183 -12.79 -8.17 10.44
CA ILE A 183 -12.58 -9.62 10.34
C ILE A 183 -13.85 -10.43 10.46
N ASN A 184 -14.92 -9.85 11.02
CA ASN A 184 -16.23 -10.50 11.09
C ASN A 184 -17.03 -10.39 9.78
N LYS A 185 -16.72 -9.43 8.92
CA LYS A 185 -17.42 -9.20 7.64
C LYS A 185 -16.59 -9.56 6.41
N ALA A 186 -15.27 -9.57 6.57
CA ALA A 186 -14.37 -9.82 5.46
C ALA A 186 -14.57 -11.21 4.85
N ASP A 187 -14.57 -11.27 3.54
CA ASP A 187 -14.45 -12.53 2.80
C ASP A 187 -12.96 -12.94 2.66
N SER A 188 -12.71 -14.15 2.15
CA SER A 188 -11.35 -14.65 1.96
C SER A 188 -10.53 -13.78 1.02
N THR A 189 -11.17 -13.15 0.03
CA THR A 189 -10.49 -12.27 -0.95
C THR A 189 -10.02 -10.97 -0.29
N ALA A 190 -10.87 -10.36 0.55
CA ALA A 190 -10.51 -9.17 1.31
C ALA A 190 -9.37 -9.45 2.30
N LEU A 191 -9.39 -10.62 2.95
CA LEU A 191 -8.34 -11.04 3.88
C LEU A 191 -6.98 -11.22 3.19
N LEU A 192 -6.93 -11.65 1.93
CA LEU A 192 -5.69 -11.73 1.14
C LEU A 192 -4.99 -10.38 0.95
N ALA A 193 -5.71 -9.26 1.10
CA ALA A 193 -5.11 -7.94 1.03
C ALA A 193 -4.23 -7.61 2.25
N LEU A 194 -4.36 -8.34 3.35
CA LEU A 194 -3.58 -8.15 4.57
C LEU A 194 -2.15 -8.71 4.42
N PRO A 195 -1.15 -8.02 5.00
CA PRO A 195 0.23 -8.52 4.97
C PRO A 195 0.35 -9.83 5.75
N GLY A 196 1.04 -10.82 5.18
CA GLY A 196 1.27 -12.11 5.84
C GLY A 196 0.08 -13.06 5.84
N ILE A 197 -1.07 -12.66 5.29
CA ILE A 197 -2.25 -13.51 5.14
C ILE A 197 -2.31 -14.06 3.72
N GLY A 198 -1.94 -15.32 3.58
CA GLY A 198 -2.09 -16.08 2.33
C GLY A 198 -3.43 -16.85 2.27
N PRO A 199 -3.68 -17.60 1.17
CA PRO A 199 -4.93 -18.35 1.00
C PRO A 199 -5.23 -19.32 2.15
N TYR A 200 -4.20 -19.92 2.74
CA TYR A 200 -4.35 -20.81 3.89
C TYR A 200 -4.95 -20.08 5.09
N PHE A 201 -4.35 -18.97 5.52
CA PHE A 201 -4.85 -18.22 6.67
C PHE A 201 -6.19 -17.53 6.39
N ALA A 202 -6.38 -16.99 5.18
CA ALA A 202 -7.66 -16.41 4.79
C ALA A 202 -8.81 -17.43 4.93
N GLY A 203 -8.62 -18.66 4.43
CA GLY A 203 -9.59 -19.74 4.59
C GLY A 203 -9.78 -20.17 6.06
N LYS A 204 -8.70 -20.23 6.84
CA LYS A 204 -8.78 -20.59 8.27
C LYS A 204 -9.49 -19.54 9.11
N ILE A 205 -9.25 -18.24 8.84
CA ILE A 205 -9.94 -17.15 9.52
C ILE A 205 -11.45 -17.22 9.26
N VAL A 206 -11.87 -17.40 8.02
CA VAL A 206 -13.31 -17.52 7.68
C VAL A 206 -13.91 -18.76 8.33
N SER A 207 -13.29 -19.93 8.17
CA SER A 207 -13.78 -21.19 8.73
C SER A 207 -13.82 -21.19 10.26
N TYR A 208 -12.85 -20.57 10.91
CA TYR A 208 -12.82 -20.46 12.37
C TYR A 208 -13.91 -19.50 12.87
N ARG A 209 -14.10 -18.36 12.18
CA ARG A 209 -15.18 -17.42 12.44
C ARG A 209 -16.54 -18.09 12.42
N GLU A 210 -16.82 -18.89 11.38
CA GLU A 210 -18.09 -19.60 11.23
C GLU A 210 -18.35 -20.58 12.37
N ARG A 211 -17.31 -21.29 12.80
CA ARG A 211 -17.41 -22.24 13.92
C ARG A 211 -17.55 -21.54 15.28
N LEU A 212 -16.88 -20.39 15.45
CA LEU A 212 -16.89 -19.61 16.69
C LEU A 212 -18.19 -18.81 16.87
N GLY A 213 -18.96 -18.60 15.78
CA GLY A 213 -20.12 -17.70 15.76
C GLY A 213 -19.70 -16.24 15.61
N GLY A 214 -18.46 -15.98 15.19
CA GLY A 214 -17.86 -14.65 15.06
C GLY A 214 -16.81 -14.36 16.12
N TYR A 215 -15.86 -13.50 15.77
CA TYR A 215 -14.81 -13.05 16.67
C TYR A 215 -15.33 -11.97 17.61
N SER A 216 -15.13 -12.12 18.89
CA SER A 216 -15.40 -11.06 19.90
C SER A 216 -14.21 -10.12 20.04
N SER A 217 -13.01 -10.60 19.70
CA SER A 217 -11.78 -9.79 19.68
C SER A 217 -10.78 -10.33 18.66
N ALA A 218 -9.81 -9.49 18.26
CA ALA A 218 -8.78 -9.88 17.30
C ALA A 218 -7.81 -10.93 17.86
N GLU A 219 -7.64 -11.00 19.20
CA GLU A 219 -6.79 -11.95 19.87
C GLU A 219 -7.23 -13.41 19.65
N GLN A 220 -8.52 -13.64 19.36
CA GLN A 220 -9.02 -14.96 19.01
C GLN A 220 -8.42 -15.52 17.70
N LEU A 221 -7.78 -14.70 16.89
CA LEU A 221 -6.99 -15.17 15.74
C LEU A 221 -5.81 -16.05 16.18
N LEU A 222 -5.27 -15.86 17.39
CA LEU A 222 -4.20 -16.69 17.94
C LEU A 222 -4.63 -18.14 18.22
N GLU A 223 -5.92 -18.41 18.27
CA GLU A 223 -6.46 -19.75 18.44
C GLU A 223 -6.39 -20.56 17.12
N ILE A 224 -6.10 -19.90 16.00
CA ILE A 224 -5.90 -20.55 14.70
C ILE A 224 -4.51 -21.17 14.65
N TYR A 225 -4.45 -22.44 14.31
CA TYR A 225 -3.19 -23.18 14.22
C TYR A 225 -2.14 -22.47 13.34
N HIS A 226 -0.94 -22.27 13.87
CA HIS A 226 0.17 -21.51 13.28
C HIS A 226 -0.06 -20.00 13.10
N PHE A 227 -1.11 -19.43 13.66
CA PHE A 227 -1.27 -17.99 13.73
C PHE A 227 -0.58 -17.48 14.99
N ASP A 228 0.57 -16.82 14.83
CA ASP A 228 1.41 -16.36 15.93
C ASP A 228 1.19 -14.88 16.29
N GLN A 229 1.71 -14.47 17.45
CA GLN A 229 1.63 -13.10 17.94
C GLN A 229 2.25 -12.11 16.96
N ALA A 230 3.36 -12.45 16.30
CA ALA A 230 4.01 -11.57 15.34
C ALA A 230 3.11 -11.24 14.14
N LYS A 231 2.28 -12.21 13.69
CA LYS A 231 1.26 -11.95 12.65
C LYS A 231 0.17 -11.04 13.17
N LEU A 232 -0.34 -11.28 14.38
CA LEU A 232 -1.36 -10.42 14.98
C LEU A 232 -0.85 -8.99 15.13
N ASP A 233 0.34 -8.78 15.67
CA ASP A 233 0.97 -7.46 15.84
C ASP A 233 1.13 -6.73 14.51
N GLY A 234 1.44 -7.45 13.43
CA GLY A 234 1.52 -6.90 12.08
C GLY A 234 0.18 -6.47 11.47
N LEU A 235 -0.94 -6.89 12.08
CA LEU A 235 -2.29 -6.64 11.59
C LEU A 235 -3.11 -5.70 12.47
N GLN A 236 -2.75 -5.48 13.74
CA GLN A 236 -3.56 -4.74 14.72
C GLN A 236 -4.03 -3.36 14.23
N ASP A 237 -3.21 -2.65 13.47
CA ASP A 237 -3.53 -1.35 12.91
C ASP A 237 -4.24 -1.40 11.54
N LEU A 238 -4.54 -2.60 11.04
CA LEU A 238 -5.18 -2.83 9.74
C LEU A 238 -6.55 -3.48 9.85
N ILE A 239 -6.86 -4.09 11.00
CA ILE A 239 -8.08 -4.84 11.22
C ILE A 239 -8.93 -4.22 12.31
N THR A 240 -10.21 -4.49 12.24
CA THR A 240 -11.17 -4.24 13.31
C THR A 240 -12.02 -5.47 13.51
N CYS A 241 -12.67 -5.54 14.66
CA CYS A 241 -13.56 -6.62 15.02
C CYS A 241 -14.88 -6.00 15.45
N SER A 242 -15.88 -5.98 14.56
CA SER A 242 -17.23 -5.57 14.95
C SER A 242 -17.85 -6.63 15.86
N PRO A 243 -18.71 -6.26 16.82
CA PRO A 243 -19.38 -7.24 17.66
C PRO A 243 -20.07 -8.31 16.81
N PRO A 244 -19.85 -9.61 17.09
CA PRO A 244 -20.55 -10.69 16.40
C PRO A 244 -22.01 -10.75 16.86
N GLU A 245 -22.82 -11.51 16.15
CA GLU A 245 -24.11 -11.90 16.69
C GLU A 245 -23.92 -12.80 17.91
N PRO A 246 -24.73 -12.62 18.97
CA PRO A 246 -24.62 -13.44 20.16
C PRO A 246 -24.80 -14.92 19.86
N TYR A 247 -23.85 -15.76 20.28
CA TYR A 247 -23.89 -17.20 20.05
C TYR A 247 -25.03 -17.83 20.86
N ALA A 248 -25.92 -18.55 20.19
CA ALA A 248 -27.15 -19.09 20.77
C ALA A 248 -26.91 -20.39 21.57
N LEU A 249 -25.97 -20.35 22.54
CA LEU A 249 -25.53 -21.50 23.35
C LEU A 249 -26.69 -22.28 23.95
N TRP A 250 -27.73 -21.59 24.37
CA TRP A 250 -28.88 -22.17 25.09
C TRP A 250 -30.00 -22.70 24.17
N ARG A 251 -29.87 -22.47 22.85
CA ARG A 251 -30.93 -22.86 21.89
C ARG A 251 -30.47 -23.86 20.85
N LEU A 252 -29.17 -23.87 20.53
CA LEU A 252 -28.65 -24.73 19.48
C LEU A 252 -28.78 -26.21 19.82
N PRO A 253 -29.05 -27.10 18.84
CA PRO A 253 -29.00 -28.55 19.02
C PRO A 253 -27.59 -29.04 19.32
N GLU A 254 -27.47 -30.23 19.91
CA GLU A 254 -26.19 -30.86 20.30
C GLU A 254 -25.18 -30.90 19.15
N GLU A 255 -25.64 -31.24 17.96
CA GLU A 255 -24.77 -31.34 16.77
C GLU A 255 -24.13 -30.00 16.39
N ASP A 256 -24.85 -28.89 16.52
CA ASP A 256 -24.37 -27.54 16.19
C ASP A 256 -23.45 -27.01 17.31
N LEU A 257 -23.81 -27.29 18.57
CA LEU A 257 -22.93 -27.00 19.73
C LEU A 257 -21.56 -27.68 19.59
N ALA A 258 -21.54 -28.95 19.17
CA ALA A 258 -20.32 -29.72 18.98
C ALA A 258 -19.42 -29.24 17.83
N ARG A 259 -19.89 -28.29 16.98
CA ARG A 259 -19.07 -27.64 15.93
C ARG A 259 -18.26 -26.48 16.49
N HIS A 260 -18.65 -25.94 17.64
CA HIS A 260 -17.93 -24.83 18.26
C HIS A 260 -16.54 -25.25 18.70
N PRO A 261 -15.46 -24.44 18.47
CA PRO A 261 -14.09 -24.83 18.77
C PRO A 261 -13.86 -25.20 20.23
N HIS A 262 -14.59 -24.59 21.15
CA HIS A 262 -14.46 -24.74 22.60
C HIS A 262 -15.55 -25.60 23.24
N ILE A 263 -16.24 -26.43 22.45
CA ILE A 263 -17.26 -27.34 22.97
C ILE A 263 -16.98 -28.74 22.39
N SER A 264 -16.60 -29.67 23.25
CA SER A 264 -16.50 -31.09 22.85
C SER A 264 -17.89 -31.72 22.68
N LYS A 265 -17.98 -32.87 22.05
CA LYS A 265 -19.25 -33.61 21.91
C LYS A 265 -19.86 -33.96 23.27
N ALA A 266 -19.07 -34.34 24.25
CA ALA A 266 -19.57 -34.65 25.58
C ALA A 266 -20.13 -33.42 26.31
N GLU A 267 -19.44 -32.28 26.16
CA GLU A 267 -19.91 -30.98 26.70
C GLU A 267 -21.18 -30.50 26.02
N ALA A 268 -21.26 -30.65 24.68
CA ALA A 268 -22.49 -30.31 23.94
C ALA A 268 -23.70 -31.09 24.46
N HIS A 269 -23.53 -32.40 24.68
CA HIS A 269 -24.58 -33.21 25.30
C HIS A 269 -24.90 -32.75 26.74
N GLY A 270 -23.88 -32.48 27.54
CA GLY A 270 -24.03 -31.94 28.89
C GLY A 270 -24.76 -30.60 28.94
N ILE A 271 -24.46 -29.68 28.03
CA ILE A 271 -25.13 -28.38 27.91
C ILE A 271 -26.64 -28.55 27.61
N VAL A 272 -26.98 -29.47 26.69
CA VAL A 272 -28.39 -29.76 26.39
C VAL A 272 -29.13 -30.30 27.59
N LEU A 273 -28.53 -31.25 28.30
CA LEU A 273 -29.12 -31.81 29.55
C LEU A 273 -29.22 -30.71 30.63
N TYR A 274 -28.17 -29.91 30.81
CA TYR A 274 -28.12 -28.86 31.83
C TYR A 274 -29.29 -27.86 31.67
N ARG A 275 -29.53 -27.35 30.46
CA ARG A 275 -30.58 -26.39 30.17
C ARG A 275 -31.99 -26.95 30.30
N GLN A 276 -32.16 -28.29 30.18
CA GLN A 276 -33.44 -28.97 30.37
C GLN A 276 -33.81 -29.15 31.86
N HIS A 277 -32.83 -29.19 32.74
CA HIS A 277 -33.02 -29.53 34.16
C HIS A 277 -32.77 -28.34 35.10
N ASN A 278 -32.35 -27.21 34.60
CA ASN A 278 -32.07 -26.01 35.40
C ASN A 278 -32.93 -24.83 34.98
N ALA A 279 -33.20 -23.92 35.90
CA ALA A 279 -33.92 -22.69 35.62
C ALA A 279 -33.06 -21.76 34.72
N PRO A 280 -33.67 -20.90 33.90
CA PRO A 280 -32.98 -19.99 32.98
C PRO A 280 -31.89 -19.16 33.66
N GLU A 281 -32.10 -18.70 34.88
CA GLU A 281 -31.19 -17.89 35.67
C GLU A 281 -29.86 -18.65 36.01
N ALA A 282 -29.94 -19.96 36.08
CA ALA A 282 -28.77 -20.83 36.33
C ALA A 282 -27.99 -21.14 35.06
N CYS A 283 -28.60 -20.90 33.87
CA CYS A 283 -27.98 -21.16 32.57
C CYS A 283 -26.94 -20.09 32.24
N THR A 284 -25.77 -20.22 32.85
CA THR A 284 -24.59 -19.37 32.66
C THR A 284 -23.36 -20.25 32.39
N VAL A 285 -22.30 -19.70 31.78
CA VAL A 285 -21.04 -20.43 31.58
C VAL A 285 -20.43 -20.87 32.91
N GLU A 286 -20.53 -20.00 33.92
CA GLU A 286 -20.11 -20.36 35.29
C GLU A 286 -20.98 -21.48 35.92
N GLY A 287 -22.26 -21.52 35.60
CA GLY A 287 -23.16 -22.59 36.01
C GLY A 287 -22.74 -23.93 35.41
N LEU A 288 -22.43 -23.96 34.14
CA LEU A 288 -21.92 -25.15 33.46
C LEU A 288 -20.57 -25.61 34.02
N LEU A 289 -19.66 -24.67 34.35
CA LEU A 289 -18.40 -24.99 34.98
C LEU A 289 -18.59 -25.61 36.39
N ARG A 290 -19.44 -24.99 37.22
CA ARG A 290 -19.74 -25.49 38.58
C ARG A 290 -20.43 -26.86 38.56
N ALA A 291 -21.22 -27.13 37.55
CA ALA A 291 -21.86 -28.45 37.36
C ALA A 291 -20.92 -29.51 36.75
N GLY A 292 -19.67 -29.15 36.41
CA GLY A 292 -18.73 -30.06 35.78
C GLY A 292 -19.07 -30.42 34.32
N VAL A 293 -19.93 -29.64 33.69
CA VAL A 293 -20.31 -29.83 32.28
C VAL A 293 -19.20 -29.32 31.35
N LEU A 294 -18.58 -28.20 31.68
CA LEU A 294 -17.44 -27.63 30.98
C LEU A 294 -16.14 -27.80 31.76
N SER A 295 -15.04 -27.98 31.05
CA SER A 295 -13.70 -27.84 31.61
C SER A 295 -13.39 -26.35 31.92
N GLU A 296 -12.43 -26.09 32.83
CA GLU A 296 -11.97 -24.73 33.14
C GLU A 296 -11.50 -24.00 31.88
N GLU A 297 -10.74 -24.70 31.01
CA GLU A 297 -10.20 -24.16 29.76
C GLU A 297 -11.32 -23.76 28.80
N HIS A 298 -12.29 -24.63 28.57
CA HIS A 298 -13.41 -24.37 27.68
C HIS A 298 -14.36 -23.30 28.22
N ALA A 299 -14.59 -23.29 29.54
CA ALA A 299 -15.39 -22.24 30.17
C ALA A 299 -14.73 -20.85 30.02
N ALA A 300 -13.41 -20.78 30.28
CA ALA A 300 -12.65 -19.55 30.08
C ALA A 300 -12.67 -19.07 28.61
N ALA A 301 -12.59 -20.00 27.65
CA ALA A 301 -12.66 -19.67 26.22
C ALA A 301 -14.06 -19.20 25.81
N LEU A 302 -15.12 -19.87 26.24
CA LEU A 302 -16.50 -19.49 25.99
C LEU A 302 -16.87 -18.16 26.65
N SER A 303 -16.31 -17.83 27.81
CA SER A 303 -16.54 -16.53 28.47
C SER A 303 -16.00 -15.34 27.67
N ARG A 304 -15.09 -15.57 26.70
CA ARG A 304 -14.62 -14.54 25.75
C ARG A 304 -15.56 -14.38 24.55
N CYS A 305 -16.49 -15.31 24.36
CA CYS A 305 -17.48 -15.23 23.27
C CYS A 305 -18.69 -14.43 23.72
N LEU A 306 -19.33 -13.73 22.77
CA LEU A 306 -20.62 -13.08 23.04
C LEU A 306 -21.72 -14.14 23.02
N ILE A 307 -22.28 -14.50 24.18
CA ILE A 307 -23.31 -15.53 24.31
C ILE A 307 -24.68 -14.86 24.44
N ALA A 308 -25.66 -15.37 23.69
CA ALA A 308 -27.02 -14.92 23.78
C ALA A 308 -27.62 -15.29 25.17
N PRO A 309 -28.42 -14.40 25.80
CA PRO A 309 -29.16 -14.77 27.00
C PRO A 309 -30.12 -15.88 26.67
N ILE A 310 -30.53 -16.64 27.71
CA ILE A 310 -31.66 -17.54 27.59
C ILE A 310 -32.93 -16.74 27.77
N ASP A 311 -33.90 -16.85 26.85
CA ASP A 311 -35.23 -16.20 26.95
C ASP A 311 -36.15 -17.09 27.72
#